data_f6221bd5706c2cdf8f75e1c922a83cdd
#
_entry.id   f6221bd5706c2cdf8f75e1c922a83cdd
#
_cell.length_a   1.000
_cell.length_b   1.000
_cell.length_c   1.000
_cell.angle_alpha   90.00
_cell.angle_beta   90.00
_cell.angle_gamma   90.00
#
_symmetry.space_group_name_H-M   'P 1'
#
loop_
_entity.id
_entity.type
_entity.pdbx_description
1 polymer ?
#
loop_
_entity_poly.entity_id
_entity_poly.type
_entity_poly.pdbx_seq_one_letter_code
_entity_poly.pdbx_strand_id
1 'polypeptide(L)'
;MLGSAEFDRLGEIVSTLGSREFGPQFYGLFRDLLDVEECTVFSFPDPSNPRSLVVEGNCAEQREAARKLASDYVSGGYLNDPNVKRPHSQVPIDIYITEADNIFNDEYRRHYYDTPELSHELVVLGNASGTLYYTSFYRKKHRHEFGESEIEIMSLMAGFMIKALHRHSELVRHTDSAGFNFIPSSSGETGEMRQKTLEHLKNVLVAGPHKLSQREAEVCAGIVMGYSTEAISLNCSISTNTVATHRKRAYAKLGISSQNELFLRYFLTVREFQSGTVQ
;
A
#
# COMPACT_ATOMS: atom_id res chain seq x y z
N MET A 1 8.02 16.22 25.22
CA MET A 1 8.63 16.93 24.06
C MET A 1 9.34 15.90 23.21
N LEU A 2 9.11 15.89 21.89
CA LEU A 2 9.86 15.04 20.97
C LEU A 2 11.34 15.47 20.98
N GLY A 3 12.25 14.52 21.11
CA GLY A 3 13.68 14.78 21.11
C GLY A 3 14.28 14.71 19.70
N SER A 4 15.61 14.92 19.58
CA SER A 4 16.31 14.87 18.28
C SER A 4 16.14 13.52 17.57
N ALA A 5 16.13 12.42 18.31
CA ALA A 5 16.00 11.07 17.76
C ALA A 5 14.65 10.83 17.06
N GLU A 6 13.56 11.38 17.61
CA GLU A 6 12.26 11.28 16.99
C GLU A 6 12.17 12.12 15.70
N PHE A 7 12.83 13.27 15.66
CA PHE A 7 12.92 14.09 14.45
C PHE A 7 13.68 13.40 13.33
N ASP A 8 14.79 12.73 13.65
CA ASP A 8 15.57 11.95 12.67
C ASP A 8 14.71 10.82 12.08
N ARG A 9 13.94 10.13 12.91
CA ARG A 9 13.02 9.06 12.47
C ARG A 9 11.86 9.57 11.61
N LEU A 10 11.37 10.78 11.86
CA LEU A 10 10.41 11.42 10.95
C LEU A 10 11.01 11.64 9.55
N GLY A 11 12.28 12.01 9.49
CA GLY A 11 13.04 12.12 8.24
C GLY A 11 13.15 10.78 7.50
N GLU A 12 13.39 9.68 8.22
CA GLU A 12 13.41 8.32 7.66
C GLU A 12 12.06 7.91 7.11
N ILE A 13 10.95 8.17 7.82
CA ILE A 13 9.60 7.92 7.31
C ILE A 13 9.37 8.67 5.99
N VAL A 14 9.76 9.96 5.91
CA VAL A 14 9.62 10.75 4.68
C VAL A 14 10.45 10.17 3.54
N SER A 15 11.66 9.68 3.81
CA SER A 15 12.55 9.09 2.79
C SER A 15 12.02 7.77 2.22
N THR A 16 11.16 7.05 2.97
CA THR A 16 10.58 5.76 2.56
C THR A 16 9.19 5.87 1.93
N LEU A 17 8.66 7.09 1.75
CA LEU A 17 7.35 7.30 1.12
C LEU A 17 7.29 6.63 -0.27
N GLY A 18 6.23 5.88 -0.51
CA GLY A 18 6.03 5.14 -1.76
C GLY A 18 6.81 3.82 -1.86
N SER A 19 7.63 3.47 -0.87
CA SER A 19 8.40 2.23 -0.82
C SER A 19 7.81 1.19 0.15
N ARG A 20 8.34 -0.03 0.13
CA ARG A 20 7.95 -1.11 1.05
C ARG A 20 8.48 -0.91 2.47
N GLU A 21 9.51 -0.10 2.62
CA GLU A 21 10.13 0.24 3.89
C GLU A 21 9.29 1.21 4.71
N PHE A 22 8.31 1.89 4.08
CA PHE A 22 7.47 2.85 4.77
C PHE A 22 6.71 2.24 5.96
N GLY A 23 6.04 1.11 5.77
CA GLY A 23 5.27 0.45 6.83
C GLY A 23 6.12 0.11 8.04
N PRO A 24 7.25 -0.62 7.90
CA PRO A 24 8.18 -0.89 9.00
C PRO A 24 8.72 0.36 9.69
N GLN A 25 9.11 1.41 8.96
CA GLN A 25 9.61 2.66 9.54
C GLN A 25 8.51 3.42 10.29
N PHE A 26 7.34 3.51 9.69
CA PHE A 26 6.16 4.10 10.30
C PHE A 26 5.79 3.38 11.62
N TYR A 27 5.62 2.07 11.58
CA TYR A 27 5.34 1.26 12.75
C TYR A 27 6.43 1.39 13.81
N GLY A 28 7.70 1.32 13.42
CA GLY A 28 8.83 1.40 14.33
C GLY A 28 8.79 2.68 15.19
N LEU A 29 8.52 3.84 14.59
CA LEU A 29 8.38 5.10 15.34
C LEU A 29 7.27 5.03 16.38
N PHE A 30 6.07 4.64 15.95
CA PHE A 30 4.91 4.62 16.85
C PHE A 30 4.95 3.48 17.87
N ARG A 31 5.57 2.34 17.54
CA ARG A 31 5.84 1.29 18.52
C ARG A 31 6.61 1.81 19.72
N ASP A 32 7.66 2.60 19.47
CA ASP A 32 8.52 3.10 20.53
C ASP A 32 7.91 4.29 21.29
N LEU A 33 7.07 5.09 20.61
CA LEU A 33 6.36 6.22 21.25
C LEU A 33 5.15 5.78 22.08
N LEU A 34 4.45 4.73 21.64
CA LEU A 34 3.16 4.31 22.21
C LEU A 34 3.22 2.94 22.90
N ASP A 35 4.36 2.23 22.86
CA ASP A 35 4.52 0.87 23.38
C ASP A 35 3.42 -0.10 22.89
N VAL A 36 3.28 -0.23 21.56
CA VAL A 36 2.25 -1.03 20.88
C VAL A 36 2.81 -2.28 20.22
N GLU A 37 2.00 -3.33 20.13
CA GLU A 37 2.38 -4.58 19.50
C GLU A 37 2.07 -4.64 18.01
N GLU A 38 1.01 -3.96 17.57
CA GLU A 38 0.53 -4.01 16.19
C GLU A 38 0.04 -2.64 15.73
N CYS A 39 0.11 -2.42 14.43
CA CYS A 39 -0.44 -1.23 13.78
C CYS A 39 -1.09 -1.63 12.45
N THR A 40 -2.31 -1.13 12.24
CA THR A 40 -2.99 -1.22 10.96
C THR A 40 -3.37 0.16 10.46
N VAL A 41 -3.27 0.36 9.14
CA VAL A 41 -3.78 1.56 8.48
C VAL A 41 -4.63 1.15 7.31
N PHE A 42 -5.86 1.62 7.32
CA PHE A 42 -6.77 1.50 6.18
C PHE A 42 -7.03 2.88 5.57
N SER A 43 -7.07 2.92 4.24
CA SER A 43 -7.51 4.10 3.50
C SER A 43 -8.86 3.82 2.87
N PHE A 44 -9.78 4.78 2.98
CA PHE A 44 -11.13 4.76 2.41
C PHE A 44 -11.24 5.90 1.39
N PRO A 45 -10.76 5.70 0.15
CA PRO A 45 -11.00 6.67 -0.93
C PRO A 45 -12.49 6.72 -1.32
N ASP A 46 -13.19 5.64 -1.07
CA ASP A 46 -14.64 5.46 -1.11
C ASP A 46 -15.06 4.68 0.16
N PRO A 47 -16.14 5.09 0.85
CA PRO A 47 -16.61 4.40 2.06
C PRO A 47 -16.89 2.90 1.89
N SER A 48 -17.19 2.46 0.67
CA SER A 48 -17.47 1.06 0.33
C SER A 48 -16.25 0.26 -0.16
N ASN A 49 -15.07 0.89 -0.26
CA ASN A 49 -13.89 0.26 -0.84
C ASN A 49 -12.61 0.57 -0.04
N PRO A 50 -12.49 0.04 1.20
CA PRO A 50 -11.28 0.21 1.99
C PRO A 50 -10.09 -0.52 1.37
N ARG A 51 -8.90 0.02 1.61
CA ARG A 51 -7.62 -0.58 1.21
C ARG A 51 -6.70 -0.65 2.42
N SER A 52 -6.04 -1.78 2.58
CA SER A 52 -4.97 -1.92 3.56
C SER A 52 -3.72 -1.18 3.06
N LEU A 53 -3.18 -0.28 3.88
CA LEU A 53 -2.01 0.54 3.54
C LEU A 53 -0.78 0.17 4.37
N VAL A 54 -0.95 -0.08 5.67
CA VAL A 54 0.10 -0.56 6.59
C VAL A 54 -0.49 -1.67 7.44
N VAL A 55 0.26 -2.77 7.59
CA VAL A 55 -0.04 -3.84 8.54
C VAL A 55 1.28 -4.34 9.09
N GLU A 56 1.58 -3.98 10.32
CA GLU A 56 2.86 -4.27 10.97
C GLU A 56 2.65 -4.79 12.40
N GLY A 57 3.62 -5.56 12.88
CA GLY A 57 3.65 -6.15 14.20
C GLY A 57 5.07 -6.46 14.66
N ASN A 58 5.23 -6.80 15.95
CA ASN A 58 6.52 -6.98 16.61
C ASN A 58 7.36 -8.15 16.05
N CYS A 59 6.71 -9.17 15.48
CA CYS A 59 7.40 -10.30 14.88
C CYS A 59 6.73 -10.74 13.57
N ALA A 60 7.37 -11.64 12.85
CA ALA A 60 6.88 -12.12 11.54
C ALA A 60 5.52 -12.84 11.67
N GLU A 61 5.34 -13.64 12.71
CA GLU A 61 4.13 -14.41 12.96
C GLU A 61 2.95 -13.50 13.28
N GLN A 62 3.15 -12.48 14.12
CA GLN A 62 2.12 -11.47 14.42
C GLN A 62 1.74 -10.68 13.19
N ARG A 63 2.73 -10.24 12.41
CA ARG A 63 2.50 -9.51 11.16
C ARG A 63 1.70 -10.34 10.15
N GLU A 64 1.99 -11.62 10.02
CA GLU A 64 1.24 -12.50 9.10
C GLU A 64 -0.20 -12.71 9.56
N ALA A 65 -0.42 -12.91 10.87
CA ALA A 65 -1.75 -13.00 11.45
C ALA A 65 -2.55 -11.68 11.25
N ALA A 66 -1.92 -10.53 11.53
CA ALA A 66 -2.52 -9.22 11.31
C ALA A 66 -2.87 -8.98 9.83
N ARG A 67 -2.04 -9.40 8.89
CA ARG A 67 -2.32 -9.30 7.45
C ARG A 67 -3.53 -10.12 7.02
N LYS A 68 -3.70 -11.31 7.58
CA LYS A 68 -4.90 -12.12 7.33
C LYS A 68 -6.15 -11.42 7.83
N LEU A 69 -6.13 -10.91 9.06
CA LEU A 69 -7.24 -10.13 9.63
C LEU A 69 -7.53 -8.86 8.83
N ALA A 70 -6.48 -8.15 8.37
CA ALA A 70 -6.63 -6.97 7.53
C ALA A 70 -7.26 -7.31 6.16
N SER A 71 -6.95 -8.48 5.58
CA SER A 71 -7.59 -8.97 4.36
C SER A 71 -9.08 -9.26 4.59
N ASP A 72 -9.42 -9.92 5.70
CA ASP A 72 -10.82 -10.19 6.06
C ASP A 72 -11.57 -8.87 6.33
N TYR A 73 -10.91 -7.90 6.97
CA TYR A 73 -11.46 -6.59 7.24
C TYR A 73 -11.85 -5.84 5.96
N VAL A 74 -10.96 -5.72 4.99
CA VAL A 74 -11.27 -5.03 3.71
C VAL A 74 -12.26 -5.80 2.85
N SER A 75 -12.39 -7.12 3.03
CA SER A 75 -13.35 -7.97 2.32
C SER A 75 -14.78 -7.85 2.83
N GLY A 76 -15.02 -7.15 3.94
CA GLY A 76 -16.36 -6.91 4.48
C GLY A 76 -16.43 -6.69 6.00
N GLY A 77 -15.37 -7.01 6.74
CA GLY A 77 -15.34 -6.84 8.20
C GLY A 77 -15.59 -5.39 8.65
N TYR A 78 -15.12 -4.41 7.88
CA TYR A 78 -15.30 -2.99 8.14
C TYR A 78 -16.77 -2.55 8.26
N LEU A 79 -17.69 -3.28 7.63
CA LEU A 79 -19.13 -3.00 7.74
C LEU A 79 -19.68 -3.21 9.17
N ASN A 80 -18.98 -3.99 9.99
CA ASN A 80 -19.34 -4.27 11.38
C ASN A 80 -18.49 -3.52 12.39
N ASP A 81 -17.52 -2.74 11.92
CA ASP A 81 -16.64 -1.94 12.79
C ASP A 81 -17.42 -0.78 13.44
N PRO A 82 -17.51 -0.74 14.78
CA PRO A 82 -18.19 0.35 15.48
C PRO A 82 -17.50 1.71 15.26
N ASN A 83 -16.18 1.71 15.00
CA ASN A 83 -15.38 2.91 14.80
C ASN A 83 -15.66 3.56 13.44
N VAL A 84 -15.84 2.78 12.40
CA VAL A 84 -16.21 3.27 11.05
C VAL A 84 -17.64 3.82 11.01
N LYS A 85 -18.53 3.28 11.85
CA LYS A 85 -19.93 3.71 11.95
C LYS A 85 -20.13 4.96 12.80
N ARG A 86 -19.11 5.42 13.53
CA ARG A 86 -19.23 6.66 14.31
C ARG A 86 -19.48 7.83 13.38
N PRO A 87 -20.39 8.77 13.77
CA PRO A 87 -20.45 10.04 13.06
C PRO A 87 -19.08 10.71 13.21
N HIS A 88 -18.38 10.85 12.08
CA HIS A 88 -17.12 11.55 12.09
C HIS A 88 -17.36 12.99 12.51
N SER A 89 -16.58 13.47 13.48
CA SER A 89 -16.67 14.84 13.92
C SER A 89 -16.32 15.78 12.74
N GLN A 90 -16.78 17.03 12.79
CA GLN A 90 -16.41 18.03 11.79
C GLN A 90 -14.92 18.44 11.88
N VAL A 91 -14.20 17.91 12.87
CA VAL A 91 -12.75 18.12 13.00
C VAL A 91 -11.98 17.29 11.96
N PRO A 92 -10.88 17.81 11.44
CA PRO A 92 -10.08 17.13 10.42
C PRO A 92 -9.46 15.80 10.88
N ILE A 93 -9.26 15.64 12.19
CA ILE A 93 -8.63 14.48 12.81
C ILE A 93 -9.34 14.17 14.12
N ASP A 94 -9.79 12.93 14.30
CA ASP A 94 -10.34 12.38 15.52
C ASP A 94 -9.36 11.38 16.14
N ILE A 95 -9.15 11.46 17.46
CA ILE A 95 -8.30 10.53 18.24
C ILE A 95 -9.12 10.03 19.41
N TYR A 96 -9.20 8.71 19.57
CA TYR A 96 -9.91 8.09 20.67
C TYR A 96 -9.38 6.69 20.98
N ILE A 97 -9.77 6.16 22.15
CA ILE A 97 -9.43 4.82 22.61
C ILE A 97 -10.66 3.94 22.48
N THR A 98 -10.46 2.74 21.97
CA THR A 98 -11.46 1.67 21.94
C THR A 98 -10.94 0.52 22.81
N GLU A 99 -11.78 0.06 23.74
CA GLU A 99 -11.54 -1.14 24.53
C GLU A 99 -12.34 -2.30 23.93
N ALA A 100 -11.73 -3.47 23.86
CA ALA A 100 -12.39 -4.66 23.30
C ALA A 100 -13.71 -4.98 24.04
N ASP A 101 -13.75 -4.80 25.36
CA ASP A 101 -14.92 -5.09 26.19
C ASP A 101 -16.10 -4.14 25.91
N ASN A 102 -15.85 -2.98 25.30
CA ASN A 102 -16.88 -2.02 24.91
C ASN A 102 -17.48 -2.28 23.51
N ILE A 103 -17.03 -3.34 22.82
CA ILE A 103 -17.53 -3.71 21.50
C ILE A 103 -18.75 -4.62 21.63
N PHE A 104 -19.92 -4.12 21.25
CA PHE A 104 -21.22 -4.82 21.39
C PHE A 104 -21.42 -5.96 20.38
N ASN A 105 -20.72 -5.96 19.26
CA ASN A 105 -20.81 -7.05 18.28
C ASN A 105 -19.84 -8.16 18.69
N ASP A 106 -20.38 -9.22 19.30
CA ASP A 106 -19.59 -10.34 19.82
C ASP A 106 -18.81 -11.10 18.75
N GLU A 107 -19.33 -11.23 17.52
CA GLU A 107 -18.64 -11.90 16.43
C GLU A 107 -17.45 -11.06 15.97
N TYR A 108 -17.66 -9.75 15.77
CA TYR A 108 -16.60 -8.81 15.39
C TYR A 108 -15.52 -8.75 16.48
N ARG A 109 -15.92 -8.59 17.77
CA ARG A 109 -15.00 -8.58 18.90
C ARG A 109 -14.16 -9.84 18.98
N ARG A 110 -14.78 -11.01 18.89
CA ARG A 110 -14.09 -12.29 18.94
C ARG A 110 -13.07 -12.43 17.83
N HIS A 111 -13.43 -12.05 16.60
CA HIS A 111 -12.57 -12.20 15.43
C HIS A 111 -11.39 -11.25 15.43
N TYR A 112 -11.62 -9.95 15.72
CA TYR A 112 -10.61 -8.91 15.59
C TYR A 112 -9.88 -8.55 16.88
N TYR A 113 -10.38 -8.95 18.05
CA TYR A 113 -9.78 -8.60 19.34
C TYR A 113 -9.49 -9.82 20.22
N ASP A 114 -10.48 -10.67 20.51
CA ASP A 114 -10.27 -11.78 21.46
C ASP A 114 -9.32 -12.83 20.92
N THR A 115 -9.47 -13.23 19.65
CA THR A 115 -8.61 -14.26 19.02
C THR A 115 -7.15 -13.81 18.93
N PRO A 116 -6.81 -12.58 18.48
CA PRO A 116 -5.43 -12.09 18.48
C PRO A 116 -4.96 -11.59 19.86
N GLU A 117 -5.79 -11.69 20.91
CA GLU A 117 -5.51 -11.25 22.29
C GLU A 117 -5.29 -9.72 22.43
N LEU A 118 -5.89 -8.93 21.54
CA LEU A 118 -5.86 -7.46 21.60
C LEU A 118 -6.95 -6.98 22.58
N SER A 119 -6.65 -5.94 23.33
CA SER A 119 -7.60 -5.39 24.32
C SER A 119 -7.80 -3.90 24.22
N HIS A 120 -6.78 -3.17 23.82
CA HIS A 120 -6.80 -1.71 23.73
C HIS A 120 -6.38 -1.27 22.34
N GLU A 121 -7.15 -0.37 21.77
CA GLU A 121 -6.90 0.22 20.46
C GLU A 121 -6.89 1.76 20.60
N LEU A 122 -5.80 2.39 20.19
CA LEU A 122 -5.73 3.83 19.97
C LEU A 122 -6.01 4.11 18.51
N VAL A 123 -7.10 4.80 18.24
CA VAL A 123 -7.59 5.11 16.91
C VAL A 123 -7.28 6.55 16.53
N VAL A 124 -6.78 6.72 15.32
CA VAL A 124 -6.67 8.04 14.67
C VAL A 124 -7.40 8.01 13.34
N LEU A 125 -8.47 8.77 13.25
CA LEU A 125 -9.19 9.02 12.01
C LEU A 125 -8.81 10.39 11.46
N GLY A 126 -8.45 10.44 10.19
CA GLY A 126 -8.13 11.71 9.56
C GLY A 126 -8.46 11.71 8.07
N ASN A 127 -8.89 12.87 7.56
CA ASN A 127 -9.21 13.05 6.15
C ASN A 127 -8.13 13.87 5.44
N ALA A 128 -7.69 13.39 4.29
CA ALA A 128 -6.84 14.15 3.40
C ALA A 128 -7.32 13.97 1.95
N SER A 129 -7.61 15.10 1.29
CA SER A 129 -8.07 15.13 -0.11
C SER A 129 -9.24 14.20 -0.41
N GLY A 130 -10.21 14.10 0.52
CA GLY A 130 -11.42 13.27 0.36
C GLY A 130 -11.22 11.78 0.68
N THR A 131 -10.01 11.36 1.06
CA THR A 131 -9.72 10.00 1.52
C THR A 131 -9.65 9.98 3.03
N LEU A 132 -10.45 9.10 3.67
CA LEU A 132 -10.37 8.85 5.11
C LEU A 132 -9.25 7.85 5.36
N TYR A 133 -8.41 8.14 6.35
CA TYR A 133 -7.37 7.25 6.87
C TYR A 133 -7.79 6.80 8.26
N TYR A 134 -7.90 5.50 8.44
CA TYR A 134 -8.18 4.85 9.70
C TYR A 134 -6.92 4.14 10.16
N THR A 135 -6.29 4.68 11.20
CA THR A 135 -5.05 4.15 11.77
C THR A 135 -5.34 3.63 13.15
N SER A 136 -4.95 2.39 13.41
CA SER A 136 -5.12 1.72 14.68
C SER A 136 -3.78 1.23 15.21
N PHE A 137 -3.56 1.50 16.49
CA PHE A 137 -2.43 1.01 17.27
C PHE A 137 -2.96 0.14 18.39
N TYR A 138 -2.46 -1.09 18.50
CA TYR A 138 -3.02 -2.09 19.40
C TYR A 138 -2.06 -2.47 20.51
N ARG A 139 -2.64 -2.67 21.72
CA ARG A 139 -2.01 -3.30 22.88
C ARG A 139 -2.71 -4.60 23.22
N LYS A 140 -1.93 -5.59 23.69
CA LYS A 140 -2.44 -6.85 24.21
C LYS A 140 -2.94 -6.72 25.64
N LYS A 141 -3.74 -7.69 26.10
CA LYS A 141 -4.39 -7.74 27.44
C LYS A 141 -3.44 -7.55 28.62
N HIS A 142 -2.16 -7.90 28.46
CA HIS A 142 -1.17 -7.79 29.54
C HIS A 142 -0.50 -6.42 29.61
N ARG A 143 -0.83 -5.51 28.69
CA ARG A 143 -0.29 -4.13 28.66
C ARG A 143 -1.22 -3.17 29.39
N HIS A 144 -0.66 -2.03 29.78
CA HIS A 144 -1.44 -0.91 30.33
C HIS A 144 -2.38 -0.33 29.26
N GLU A 145 -3.51 0.18 29.72
CA GLU A 145 -4.42 0.95 28.89
C GLU A 145 -3.72 2.19 28.32
N PHE A 146 -4.24 2.69 27.21
CA PHE A 146 -3.82 4.00 26.70
C PHE A 146 -4.38 5.10 27.60
N GLY A 147 -3.60 6.13 27.86
CA GLY A 147 -3.96 7.25 28.70
C GLY A 147 -3.83 8.61 28.00
N GLU A 148 -3.93 9.65 28.80
CA GLU A 148 -3.84 11.04 28.30
C GLU A 148 -2.49 11.32 27.63
N SER A 149 -1.40 10.73 28.12
CA SER A 149 -0.05 10.90 27.56
C SER A 149 0.07 10.45 26.10
N GLU A 150 -0.55 9.30 25.77
CA GLU A 150 -0.55 8.78 24.41
C GLU A 150 -1.46 9.61 23.48
N ILE A 151 -2.60 10.09 24.00
CA ILE A 151 -3.49 11.00 23.28
C ILE A 151 -2.77 12.32 22.98
N GLU A 152 -2.02 12.87 23.94
CA GLU A 152 -1.22 14.09 23.71
C GLU A 152 -0.14 13.89 22.64
N ILE A 153 0.62 12.77 22.71
CA ILE A 153 1.61 12.42 21.69
C ILE A 153 0.95 12.32 20.32
N MET A 154 -0.18 11.61 20.23
CA MET A 154 -0.88 11.46 18.96
C MET A 154 -1.47 12.77 18.46
N SER A 155 -1.96 13.64 19.33
CA SER A 155 -2.45 14.98 18.93
C SER A 155 -1.37 15.84 18.29
N LEU A 156 -0.12 15.72 18.74
CA LEU A 156 1.02 16.39 18.13
C LEU A 156 1.43 15.76 16.79
N MET A 157 1.32 14.44 16.66
CA MET A 157 1.84 13.67 15.54
C MET A 157 0.82 13.45 14.42
N ALA A 158 -0.48 13.48 14.73
CA ALA A 158 -1.54 13.06 13.81
C ALA A 158 -1.58 13.87 12.52
N GLY A 159 -1.31 15.18 12.57
CA GLY A 159 -1.24 16.03 11.37
C GLY A 159 -0.13 15.62 10.40
N PHE A 160 1.05 15.27 10.90
CA PHE A 160 2.14 14.71 10.11
C PHE A 160 1.76 13.33 9.59
N MET A 161 1.28 12.47 10.47
CA MET A 161 0.90 11.08 10.17
C MET A 161 -0.09 11.00 9.01
N ILE A 162 -1.19 11.74 9.07
CA ILE A 162 -2.22 11.72 8.01
C ILE A 162 -1.65 12.24 6.68
N LYS A 163 -0.81 13.28 6.69
CA LYS A 163 -0.16 13.78 5.47
C LYS A 163 0.85 12.76 4.88
N ALA A 164 1.63 12.10 5.73
CA ALA A 164 2.57 11.07 5.29
C ALA A 164 1.83 9.86 4.69
N LEU A 165 0.76 9.38 5.36
CA LEU A 165 -0.09 8.30 4.87
C LEU A 165 -0.76 8.67 3.53
N HIS A 166 -1.29 9.88 3.42
CA HIS A 166 -1.87 10.36 2.17
C HIS A 166 -0.84 10.37 1.06
N ARG A 167 0.34 10.95 1.29
CA ARG A 167 1.40 11.00 0.30
C ARG A 167 1.91 9.62 -0.09
N HIS A 168 2.10 8.74 0.90
CA HIS A 168 2.46 7.34 0.64
C HIS A 168 1.41 6.65 -0.22
N SER A 169 0.12 6.77 0.12
CA SER A 169 -0.97 6.16 -0.63
C SER A 169 -1.08 6.67 -2.07
N GLU A 170 -0.79 7.95 -2.32
CA GLU A 170 -0.71 8.50 -3.67
C GLU A 170 0.42 7.89 -4.47
N LEU A 171 1.63 7.83 -3.89
CA LEU A 171 2.80 7.26 -4.55
C LEU A 171 2.61 5.78 -4.86
N VAL A 172 2.05 5.01 -3.92
CA VAL A 172 1.72 3.59 -4.14
C VAL A 172 0.63 3.45 -5.21
N ARG A 173 -0.43 4.26 -5.19
CA ARG A 173 -1.48 4.23 -6.24
C ARG A 173 -0.92 4.56 -7.62
N HIS A 174 0.00 5.49 -7.72
CA HIS A 174 0.67 5.78 -8.99
C HIS A 174 1.55 4.60 -9.44
N THR A 175 2.17 3.92 -8.49
CA THR A 175 2.94 2.69 -8.76
C THR A 175 2.02 1.53 -9.11
N ASP A 176 0.87 1.37 -8.44
CA ASP A 176 -0.15 0.35 -8.71
C ASP A 176 -0.89 0.61 -10.04
N SER A 177 -1.18 1.85 -10.37
CA SER A 177 -1.71 2.25 -11.69
C SER A 177 -0.68 1.99 -12.80
N ALA A 178 0.59 1.89 -12.42
CA ALA A 178 1.69 1.47 -13.28
C ALA A 178 1.92 -0.07 -13.30
N GLY A 179 1.06 -0.85 -12.68
CA GLY A 179 1.12 -2.32 -12.72
C GLY A 179 1.99 -2.99 -11.65
N PHE A 180 2.25 -2.32 -10.51
CA PHE A 180 2.99 -2.91 -9.39
C PHE A 180 2.09 -3.32 -8.22
N ASN A 181 1.10 -4.19 -8.47
CA ASN A 181 0.47 -4.94 -7.38
C ASN A 181 1.28 -6.21 -7.13
N PHE A 182 2.18 -6.20 -6.17
CA PHE A 182 2.84 -7.41 -5.66
C PHE A 182 2.39 -7.70 -4.23
N ILE A 183 1.10 -8.06 -4.08
CA ILE A 183 0.62 -8.92 -3.00
C ILE A 183 -0.16 -10.03 -3.70
N PRO A 184 0.23 -11.30 -3.57
CA PRO A 184 -0.55 -12.39 -4.12
C PRO A 184 -1.83 -12.53 -3.29
N SER A 185 -2.93 -11.93 -3.77
CA SER A 185 -4.26 -12.31 -3.33
C SER A 185 -4.55 -13.68 -3.92
N SER A 186 -4.76 -14.67 -3.08
CA SER A 186 -5.21 -16.00 -3.43
C SER A 186 -6.67 -15.94 -3.88
N SER A 187 -6.94 -15.58 -5.11
CA SER A 187 -8.20 -15.86 -5.79
C SER A 187 -8.06 -15.69 -7.30
N GLY A 188 -8.70 -16.57 -8.06
CA GLY A 188 -8.51 -16.79 -9.49
C GLY A 188 -8.77 -15.62 -10.46
N GLU A 189 -9.21 -14.46 -9.99
CA GLU A 189 -9.43 -13.25 -10.79
C GLU A 189 -8.14 -12.48 -11.13
N THR A 190 -7.06 -12.70 -10.36
CA THR A 190 -5.78 -11.99 -10.54
C THR A 190 -5.03 -12.39 -11.81
N GLY A 191 -5.22 -13.60 -12.30
CA GLY A 191 -4.55 -14.10 -13.52
C GLY A 191 -5.07 -13.40 -14.78
N GLU A 192 -6.38 -13.27 -14.90
CA GLU A 192 -7.03 -12.66 -16.06
C GLU A 192 -6.78 -11.14 -16.14
N MET A 193 -6.82 -10.45 -15.00
CA MET A 193 -6.51 -9.02 -14.92
C MET A 193 -5.04 -8.74 -15.29
N ARG A 194 -4.11 -9.55 -14.79
CA ARG A 194 -2.68 -9.47 -15.15
C ARG A 194 -2.45 -9.71 -16.63
N GLN A 195 -3.13 -10.67 -17.20
CA GLN A 195 -3.02 -10.97 -18.62
C GLN A 195 -3.57 -9.82 -19.47
N LYS A 196 -4.69 -9.24 -19.10
CA LYS A 196 -5.29 -8.05 -19.75
C LYS A 196 -4.34 -6.85 -19.66
N THR A 197 -3.73 -6.62 -18.49
CA THR A 197 -2.74 -5.54 -18.31
C THR A 197 -1.50 -5.75 -19.16
N LEU A 198 -0.95 -6.96 -19.20
CA LEU A 198 0.21 -7.30 -20.04
C LEU A 198 -0.09 -7.06 -21.53
N GLU A 199 -1.26 -7.47 -21.99
CA GLU A 199 -1.69 -7.28 -23.36
C GLU A 199 -1.91 -5.80 -23.70
N HIS A 200 -2.48 -5.03 -22.78
CA HIS A 200 -2.63 -3.59 -22.92
C HIS A 200 -1.27 -2.89 -23.01
N LEU A 201 -0.33 -3.21 -22.12
CA LEU A 201 1.05 -2.71 -22.15
C LEU A 201 1.75 -3.00 -23.48
N LYS A 202 1.64 -4.24 -23.94
CA LYS A 202 2.19 -4.66 -25.23
C LYS A 202 1.61 -3.82 -26.37
N ASN A 203 0.30 -3.65 -26.42
CA ASN A 203 -0.37 -2.90 -27.48
C ASN A 203 0.04 -1.42 -27.50
N VAL A 204 0.15 -0.78 -26.33
CA VAL A 204 0.65 0.60 -26.20
C VAL A 204 2.08 0.73 -26.73
N LEU A 205 2.97 -0.22 -26.39
CA LEU A 205 4.36 -0.20 -26.82
C LEU A 205 4.53 -0.46 -28.34
N VAL A 206 3.67 -1.31 -28.91
CA VAL A 206 3.65 -1.56 -30.37
C VAL A 206 3.12 -0.37 -31.15
N ALA A 207 2.04 0.26 -30.64
CA ALA A 207 1.40 1.42 -31.28
C ALA A 207 2.23 2.71 -31.15
N GLY A 208 3.17 2.74 -30.21
CA GLY A 208 4.00 3.92 -29.93
C GLY A 208 4.95 4.31 -31.07
N PRO A 209 5.51 5.53 -31.03
CA PRO A 209 6.31 6.11 -32.13
C PRO A 209 7.61 5.37 -32.41
N HIS A 210 8.09 4.53 -31.48
CA HIS A 210 9.40 3.87 -31.55
C HIS A 210 9.41 2.55 -32.36
N LYS A 211 8.26 2.13 -32.91
CA LYS A 211 8.11 0.94 -33.79
C LYS A 211 8.74 -0.33 -33.21
N LEU A 212 8.40 -0.64 -31.94
CA LEU A 212 8.82 -1.91 -31.36
C LEU A 212 8.15 -3.08 -32.11
N SER A 213 8.89 -4.16 -32.30
CA SER A 213 8.29 -5.41 -32.77
C SER A 213 7.45 -6.04 -31.68
N GLN A 214 6.53 -6.94 -32.02
CA GLN A 214 5.69 -7.67 -31.05
C GLN A 214 6.53 -8.32 -29.93
N ARG A 215 7.66 -8.96 -30.29
CA ARG A 215 8.55 -9.62 -29.32
C ARG A 215 9.32 -8.64 -28.44
N GLU A 216 9.74 -7.51 -28.98
CA GLU A 216 10.37 -6.44 -28.19
C GLU A 216 9.38 -5.82 -27.21
N ALA A 217 8.14 -5.60 -27.65
CA ALA A 217 7.07 -5.09 -26.79
C ALA A 217 6.64 -6.09 -25.71
N GLU A 218 6.54 -7.39 -26.02
CA GLU A 218 6.28 -8.45 -25.04
C GLU A 218 7.33 -8.49 -23.94
N VAL A 219 8.61 -8.43 -24.31
CA VAL A 219 9.71 -8.40 -23.36
C VAL A 219 9.67 -7.12 -22.50
N CYS A 220 9.45 -5.95 -23.11
CA CYS A 220 9.33 -4.69 -22.38
C CYS A 220 8.11 -4.67 -21.47
N ALA A 221 6.96 -5.18 -21.91
CA ALA A 221 5.76 -5.29 -21.08
C ALA A 221 6.01 -6.21 -19.88
N GLY A 222 6.67 -7.35 -20.06
CA GLY A 222 7.07 -8.22 -18.95
C GLY A 222 8.01 -7.55 -17.97
N ILE A 223 8.96 -6.74 -18.43
CA ILE A 223 9.86 -5.95 -17.57
C ILE A 223 9.07 -4.90 -16.80
N VAL A 224 8.15 -4.18 -17.44
CA VAL A 224 7.26 -3.20 -16.79
C VAL A 224 6.36 -3.88 -15.75
N MET A 225 5.89 -5.11 -16.01
CA MET A 225 5.13 -5.92 -15.06
C MET A 225 5.99 -6.51 -13.91
N GLY A 226 7.30 -6.24 -13.88
CA GLY A 226 8.21 -6.72 -12.85
C GLY A 226 8.58 -8.19 -12.96
N TYR A 227 8.39 -8.83 -14.12
CA TYR A 227 8.78 -10.22 -14.32
C TYR A 227 10.30 -10.38 -14.39
N SER A 228 10.81 -11.43 -13.77
CA SER A 228 12.23 -11.81 -13.95
C SER A 228 12.52 -12.23 -15.39
N THR A 229 13.79 -12.20 -15.81
CA THR A 229 14.20 -12.65 -17.14
C THR A 229 13.76 -14.11 -17.41
N GLU A 230 13.80 -14.96 -16.37
CA GLU A 230 13.35 -16.35 -16.41
C GLU A 230 11.83 -16.43 -16.61
N ALA A 231 11.05 -15.63 -15.87
CA ALA A 231 9.60 -15.59 -16.03
C ALA A 231 9.18 -15.09 -17.40
N ILE A 232 9.87 -14.06 -17.94
CA ILE A 232 9.65 -13.58 -19.31
C ILE A 232 9.99 -14.67 -20.34
N SER A 233 11.09 -15.38 -20.15
CA SER A 233 11.51 -16.46 -21.05
C SER A 233 10.47 -17.58 -21.15
N LEU A 234 9.89 -17.96 -19.99
CA LEU A 234 8.82 -18.97 -19.90
C LEU A 234 7.53 -18.46 -20.58
N ASN A 235 7.10 -17.25 -20.25
CA ASN A 235 5.86 -16.67 -20.77
C ASN A 235 5.92 -16.46 -22.30
N CYS A 236 7.09 -16.07 -22.83
CA CYS A 236 7.29 -15.86 -24.26
C CYS A 236 7.73 -17.12 -25.01
N SER A 237 7.99 -18.24 -24.31
CA SER A 237 8.53 -19.50 -24.88
C SER A 237 9.83 -19.30 -25.65
N ILE A 238 10.77 -18.53 -25.09
CA ILE A 238 12.09 -18.24 -25.67
C ILE A 238 13.20 -18.41 -24.62
N SER A 239 14.45 -18.48 -25.03
CA SER A 239 15.56 -18.55 -24.07
C SER A 239 15.81 -17.21 -23.36
N THR A 240 16.41 -17.26 -22.15
CA THR A 240 16.84 -16.05 -21.40
C THR A 240 17.80 -15.17 -22.20
N ASN A 241 18.69 -15.77 -23.01
CA ASN A 241 19.57 -15.04 -23.92
C ASN A 241 18.78 -14.32 -25.02
N THR A 242 17.69 -14.93 -25.50
CA THR A 242 16.81 -14.31 -26.50
C THR A 242 16.04 -13.14 -25.86
N VAL A 243 15.59 -13.27 -24.59
CA VAL A 243 15.00 -12.15 -23.83
C VAL A 243 15.98 -10.98 -23.74
N ALA A 244 17.25 -11.24 -23.36
CA ALA A 244 18.27 -10.22 -23.27
C ALA A 244 18.52 -9.51 -24.63
N THR A 245 18.48 -10.28 -25.73
CA THR A 245 18.63 -9.74 -27.07
C THR A 245 17.46 -8.82 -27.44
N HIS A 246 16.22 -9.24 -27.22
CA HIS A 246 15.03 -8.40 -27.48
C HIS A 246 15.03 -7.15 -26.62
N ARG A 247 15.38 -7.27 -25.32
CA ARG A 247 15.54 -6.10 -24.41
C ARG A 247 16.56 -5.11 -24.98
N LYS A 248 17.74 -5.57 -25.37
CA LYS A 248 18.78 -4.70 -25.90
C LYS A 248 18.31 -3.96 -27.16
N ARG A 249 17.61 -4.64 -28.07
CA ARG A 249 17.08 -4.03 -29.30
C ARG A 249 15.97 -3.02 -29.00
N ALA A 250 15.05 -3.37 -28.07
CA ALA A 250 14.00 -2.47 -27.65
C ALA A 250 14.57 -1.20 -27.01
N TYR A 251 15.54 -1.35 -26.11
CA TYR A 251 16.19 -0.21 -25.44
C TYR A 251 16.88 0.71 -26.42
N ALA A 252 17.57 0.14 -27.42
CA ALA A 252 18.19 0.93 -28.49
C ALA A 252 17.15 1.73 -29.31
N LYS A 253 15.98 1.14 -29.62
CA LYS A 253 14.89 1.82 -30.34
C LYS A 253 14.23 2.91 -29.49
N LEU A 254 14.08 2.66 -28.20
CA LEU A 254 13.51 3.61 -27.24
C LEU A 254 14.49 4.71 -26.84
N GLY A 255 15.78 4.59 -27.16
CA GLY A 255 16.82 5.53 -26.74
C GLY A 255 17.05 5.53 -25.23
N ILE A 256 16.96 4.36 -24.58
CA ILE A 256 17.09 4.19 -23.13
C ILE A 256 18.19 3.18 -22.80
N SER A 257 18.68 3.25 -21.57
CA SER A 257 19.77 2.39 -21.06
C SER A 257 19.39 1.57 -19.82
N SER A 258 18.29 1.93 -19.15
CA SER A 258 17.88 1.34 -17.88
C SER A 258 16.39 0.97 -17.83
N GLN A 259 16.06 0.09 -16.89
CA GLN A 259 14.66 -0.28 -16.62
C GLN A 259 13.86 0.94 -16.12
N ASN A 260 14.46 1.82 -15.33
CA ASN A 260 13.79 3.02 -14.83
C ASN A 260 13.41 3.97 -15.98
N GLU A 261 14.27 4.08 -16.99
CA GLU A 261 13.95 4.87 -18.19
C GLU A 261 12.84 4.21 -19.03
N LEU A 262 12.75 2.87 -19.05
CA LEU A 262 11.65 2.16 -19.69
C LEU A 262 10.31 2.50 -19.02
N PHE A 263 10.26 2.52 -17.68
CA PHE A 263 9.09 2.93 -16.94
C PHE A 263 8.67 4.37 -17.27
N LEU A 264 9.62 5.30 -17.24
CA LEU A 264 9.35 6.70 -17.56
C LEU A 264 8.80 6.86 -18.98
N ARG A 265 9.38 6.19 -19.97
CA ARG A 265 8.90 6.19 -21.37
C ARG A 265 7.48 5.66 -21.48
N TYR A 266 7.17 4.56 -20.83
CA TYR A 266 5.83 4.01 -20.81
C TYR A 266 4.81 5.02 -20.26
N PHE A 267 5.11 5.67 -19.13
CA PHE A 267 4.24 6.69 -18.54
C PHE A 267 3.96 7.84 -19.49
N LEU A 268 4.98 8.33 -20.15
CA LEU A 268 4.83 9.44 -21.13
C LEU A 268 3.93 9.01 -22.29
N THR A 269 4.12 7.81 -22.80
CA THR A 269 3.31 7.27 -23.91
C THR A 269 1.83 7.08 -23.51
N VAL A 270 1.54 6.54 -22.33
CA VAL A 270 0.16 6.39 -21.83
C VAL A 270 -0.51 7.75 -21.67
N ARG A 271 0.20 8.74 -21.15
CA ARG A 271 -0.32 10.10 -20.99
C ARG A 271 -0.66 10.75 -22.34
N GLU A 272 0.16 10.55 -23.35
CA GLU A 272 -0.08 11.05 -24.72
C GLU A 272 -1.31 10.39 -25.35
N PHE A 273 -1.51 9.09 -25.15
CA PHE A 273 -2.70 8.36 -25.60
C PHE A 273 -3.99 8.81 -24.91
N GLN A 274 -3.94 9.14 -23.60
CA GLN A 274 -5.10 9.63 -22.85
C GLN A 274 -5.45 11.10 -23.14
N SER A 275 -4.47 11.91 -23.54
CA SER A 275 -4.67 13.31 -23.87
C SER A 275 -5.11 13.57 -25.31
N GLY A 276 -5.29 12.54 -26.13
CA GLY A 276 -5.82 12.67 -27.50
C GLY A 276 -4.92 13.45 -28.48
N THR A 277 -3.63 13.59 -28.16
CA THR A 277 -2.67 14.35 -28.98
C THR A 277 -1.81 13.39 -29.79
N VAL A 278 -2.44 12.60 -30.67
CA VAL A 278 -1.74 11.98 -31.80
C VAL A 278 -2.48 12.42 -33.06
N GLN A 279 -1.92 13.42 -33.70
CA GLN A 279 -2.16 13.69 -35.13
C GLN A 279 -1.32 12.74 -35.98
#